data_6737ef4e2a18068138aa05b32dd0ab52
#
_entry.id   6737ef4e2a18068138aa05b32dd0ab52
#
_cell.length_a   1.000
_cell.length_b   1.000
_cell.length_c   1.000
_cell.angle_alpha   90.00
_cell.angle_beta   90.00
_cell.angle_gamma   90.00
#
_symmetry.space_group_name_H-M   'P 1'
#
loop_
_entity.id
_entity.type
_entity.pdbx_description
1 polymer ?
#
loop_
_entity_poly.entity_id
_entity_poly.type
_entity_poly.pdbx_seq_one_letter_code
_entity_poly.pdbx_strand_id
1 'polypeptide(L)'
;MSIHHARAPSVFSPQRVKALCLFWFLLLASTLLWDASGLDLVVMQQIGTPQGFPLRHNWWLEQVLHTGLRRVITVLYLMLWAWACWPLRDRPGLGLGLPRRERVTAMALVTLALASISTLKHLSLTSCPWELRSFGGAALQVSHWNWGQADGGPGHCFPGGHVSSAFAFVVLALPWLLPPGGGQRSANVGLFLMAGIVITGLVAGAAQTLRGAHHPSHTLWTLLICSAIGGLGWLAASGLFDSRQTQMHPRDSGPA
;
A
#
# COMPACT_ATOMS: atom_id res chain seq x y z
N MET A 1 31.78 -20.96 34.33
CA MET A 1 30.45 -20.37 34.62
C MET A 1 29.98 -19.66 33.35
N SER A 2 29.29 -20.40 32.42
CA SER A 2 28.85 -19.86 31.14
C SER A 2 27.54 -19.10 31.33
N ILE A 3 27.59 -17.79 31.15
CA ILE A 3 26.40 -16.93 31.18
C ILE A 3 25.64 -17.21 29.87
N HIS A 4 24.60 -18.05 29.93
CA HIS A 4 23.64 -18.14 28.84
C HIS A 4 22.88 -16.82 28.75
N HIS A 5 23.29 -15.95 27.82
CA HIS A 5 22.44 -14.84 27.42
C HIS A 5 21.17 -15.41 26.81
N ALA A 6 20.12 -15.47 27.60
CA ALA A 6 18.76 -15.77 27.07
C ALA A 6 18.44 -14.66 26.05
N ARG A 7 18.40 -15.02 24.77
CA ARG A 7 17.92 -14.14 23.70
C ARG A 7 16.51 -13.69 24.06
N ALA A 8 16.29 -12.37 24.13
CA ALA A 8 14.95 -11.82 24.24
C ALA A 8 14.06 -12.45 23.16
N PRO A 9 12.82 -12.89 23.50
CA PRO A 9 11.93 -13.49 22.52
C PRO A 9 11.72 -12.50 21.36
N SER A 10 11.93 -12.97 20.14
CA SER A 10 11.71 -12.16 18.94
C SER A 10 10.23 -11.75 18.86
N VAL A 11 9.95 -10.47 18.65
CA VAL A 11 8.60 -9.86 18.54
C VAL A 11 7.74 -10.55 17.49
N PHE A 12 8.36 -11.16 16.48
CA PHE A 12 7.70 -11.87 15.38
C PHE A 12 8.35 -13.22 15.09
N SER A 13 7.58 -14.13 14.50
CA SER A 13 8.14 -15.36 13.93
C SER A 13 9.18 -15.02 12.85
N PRO A 14 10.43 -15.52 12.97
CA PRO A 14 11.47 -15.27 11.98
C PRO A 14 11.07 -15.69 10.55
N GLN A 15 10.27 -16.74 10.42
CA GLN A 15 9.76 -17.21 9.12
C GLN A 15 8.83 -16.20 8.47
N ARG A 16 7.92 -15.57 9.23
CA ARG A 16 7.00 -14.55 8.72
C ARG A 16 7.73 -13.29 8.30
N VAL A 17 8.73 -12.86 9.07
CA VAL A 17 9.59 -11.72 8.68
C VAL A 17 10.36 -12.02 7.40
N LYS A 18 10.96 -13.20 7.28
CA LYS A 18 11.64 -13.63 6.05
C LYS A 18 10.71 -13.64 4.85
N ALA A 19 9.48 -14.15 5.01
CA ALA A 19 8.48 -14.14 3.94
C ALA A 19 8.11 -12.71 3.50
N LEU A 20 7.96 -11.79 4.44
CA LEU A 20 7.71 -10.37 4.14
C LEU A 20 8.89 -9.70 3.42
N CYS A 21 10.11 -9.94 3.88
CA CYS A 21 11.32 -9.43 3.21
C CYS A 21 11.46 -9.99 1.79
N LEU A 22 11.19 -11.29 1.60
CA LEU A 22 11.19 -11.91 0.28
C LEU A 22 10.12 -11.31 -0.62
N PHE A 23 8.90 -11.10 -0.09
CA PHE A 23 7.82 -10.44 -0.83
C PHE A 23 8.24 -9.05 -1.31
N TRP A 24 8.81 -8.20 -0.45
CA TRP A 24 9.27 -6.87 -0.86
C TRP A 24 10.43 -6.91 -1.83
N PHE A 25 11.37 -7.83 -1.65
CA PHE A 25 12.47 -8.01 -2.59
C PHE A 25 11.95 -8.38 -3.98
N LEU A 26 11.03 -9.35 -4.07
CA LEU A 26 10.43 -9.77 -5.34
C LEU A 26 9.59 -8.66 -5.96
N LEU A 27 8.81 -7.93 -5.16
CA LEU A 27 8.01 -6.81 -5.63
C LEU A 27 8.89 -5.67 -6.14
N LEU A 28 9.95 -5.31 -5.42
CA LEU A 28 10.92 -4.29 -5.86
C LEU A 28 11.63 -4.73 -7.13
N ALA A 29 12.16 -5.96 -7.16
CA ALA A 29 12.83 -6.49 -8.34
C ALA A 29 11.91 -6.51 -9.57
N SER A 30 10.66 -6.97 -9.41
CA SER A 30 9.67 -6.99 -10.49
C SER A 30 9.31 -5.57 -10.96
N THR A 31 9.19 -4.61 -10.04
CA THR A 31 8.90 -3.21 -10.37
C THR A 31 10.04 -2.57 -11.15
N LEU A 32 11.30 -2.78 -10.70
CA LEU A 32 12.49 -2.24 -11.37
C LEU A 32 12.72 -2.90 -12.74
N LEU A 33 12.51 -4.22 -12.84
CA LEU A 33 12.61 -4.93 -14.12
C LEU A 33 11.56 -4.44 -15.11
N TRP A 34 10.31 -4.23 -14.65
CA TRP A 34 9.26 -3.66 -15.49
C TRP A 34 9.64 -2.27 -15.99
N ASP A 35 10.07 -1.40 -15.10
CA ASP A 35 10.49 -0.03 -15.42
C ASP A 35 11.64 0.00 -16.45
N ALA A 36 12.65 -0.83 -16.23
CA ALA A 36 13.82 -0.92 -17.12
C ALA A 36 13.51 -1.56 -18.48
N SER A 37 12.42 -2.34 -18.58
CA SER A 37 12.06 -3.07 -19.80
C SER A 37 11.46 -2.21 -20.91
N GLY A 38 10.97 -0.99 -20.59
CA GLY A 38 10.21 -0.15 -21.51
C GLY A 38 8.80 -0.66 -21.83
N LEU A 39 8.33 -1.72 -21.14
CA LEU A 39 7.01 -2.33 -21.35
C LEU A 39 5.85 -1.35 -21.13
N ASP A 40 6.04 -0.33 -20.32
CA ASP A 40 5.03 0.72 -20.12
C ASP A 40 4.57 1.33 -21.46
N LEU A 41 5.54 1.73 -22.27
CA LEU A 41 5.22 2.32 -23.57
C LEU A 41 4.60 1.31 -24.52
N VAL A 42 5.12 0.07 -24.55
CA VAL A 42 4.57 -1.01 -25.36
C VAL A 42 3.10 -1.25 -25.03
N VAL A 43 2.76 -1.35 -23.74
CA VAL A 43 1.36 -1.52 -23.31
C VAL A 43 0.51 -0.32 -23.73
N MET A 44 1.01 0.91 -23.53
CA MET A 44 0.27 2.11 -23.93
C MET A 44 0.03 2.18 -25.43
N GLN A 45 0.98 1.76 -26.26
CA GLN A 45 0.84 1.70 -27.72
C GLN A 45 -0.17 0.66 -28.20
N GLN A 46 -0.39 -0.41 -27.44
CA GLN A 46 -1.39 -1.43 -27.77
C GLN A 46 -2.83 -0.94 -27.51
N ILE A 47 -3.03 -0.01 -26.60
CA ILE A 47 -4.36 0.44 -26.16
C ILE A 47 -4.67 1.90 -26.53
N GLY A 48 -3.64 2.68 -26.87
CA GLY A 48 -3.74 4.07 -27.30
C GLY A 48 -3.54 4.23 -28.82
N THR A 49 -3.96 5.36 -29.35
CA THR A 49 -3.77 5.79 -30.74
C THR A 49 -3.17 7.18 -30.77
N PRO A 50 -2.66 7.66 -31.93
CA PRO A 50 -2.23 9.06 -32.06
C PRO A 50 -3.33 10.10 -31.76
N GLN A 51 -4.61 9.68 -31.74
CA GLN A 51 -5.76 10.53 -31.40
C GLN A 51 -6.18 10.41 -29.95
N GLY A 52 -5.51 9.57 -29.15
CA GLY A 52 -5.77 9.36 -27.73
C GLY A 52 -6.16 7.92 -27.37
N PHE A 53 -6.78 7.78 -26.22
CA PHE A 53 -7.21 6.48 -25.69
C PHE A 53 -8.69 6.26 -25.91
N PRO A 54 -9.11 5.25 -26.69
CA PRO A 54 -10.52 5.02 -27.01
C PRO A 54 -11.41 4.81 -25.77
N LEU A 55 -10.82 4.25 -24.69
CA LEU A 55 -11.53 3.99 -23.45
C LEU A 55 -11.42 5.12 -22.41
N ARG A 56 -10.82 6.28 -22.75
CA ARG A 56 -10.62 7.40 -21.81
C ARG A 56 -11.91 7.81 -21.10
N HIS A 57 -13.00 7.89 -21.81
CA HIS A 57 -14.33 8.30 -21.33
C HIS A 57 -15.34 7.15 -21.25
N ASN A 58 -14.86 5.90 -21.22
CA ASN A 58 -15.74 4.76 -21.03
C ASN A 58 -16.44 4.86 -19.66
N TRP A 59 -17.78 4.80 -19.68
CA TRP A 59 -18.61 5.03 -18.49
C TRP A 59 -18.29 4.08 -17.33
N TRP A 60 -18.09 2.78 -17.62
CA TRP A 60 -17.75 1.80 -16.59
C TRP A 60 -16.41 2.07 -15.92
N LEU A 61 -15.39 2.40 -16.72
CA LEU A 61 -14.06 2.69 -16.22
C LEU A 61 -14.00 4.02 -15.46
N GLU A 62 -14.76 5.02 -15.90
CA GLU A 62 -14.75 6.36 -15.33
C GLU A 62 -15.74 6.49 -14.16
N GLN A 63 -17.02 6.15 -14.37
CA GLN A 63 -18.03 6.40 -13.34
C GLN A 63 -18.07 5.30 -12.29
N VAL A 64 -17.89 4.02 -12.67
CA VAL A 64 -17.94 2.91 -11.71
C VAL A 64 -16.57 2.68 -11.06
N LEU A 65 -15.55 2.34 -11.86
CA LEU A 65 -14.24 1.93 -11.32
C LEU A 65 -13.37 3.10 -10.86
N HIS A 66 -13.54 4.30 -11.38
CA HIS A 66 -12.79 5.46 -10.87
C HIS A 66 -13.59 6.24 -9.83
N THR A 67 -14.70 6.84 -10.20
CA THR A 67 -15.46 7.75 -9.32
C THR A 67 -16.21 6.99 -8.23
N GLY A 68 -16.92 5.92 -8.59
CA GLY A 68 -17.72 5.11 -7.67
C GLY A 68 -16.86 4.40 -6.64
N LEU A 69 -15.83 3.67 -7.10
CA LEU A 69 -14.91 2.97 -6.21
C LEU A 69 -14.23 3.94 -5.24
N ARG A 70 -13.77 5.11 -5.71
CA ARG A 70 -13.17 6.14 -4.86
C ARG A 70 -14.14 6.60 -3.76
N ARG A 71 -15.42 6.85 -4.10
CA ARG A 71 -16.45 7.24 -3.11
C ARG A 71 -16.66 6.16 -2.06
N VAL A 72 -16.81 4.89 -2.50
CA VAL A 72 -16.99 3.75 -1.58
C VAL A 72 -15.80 3.62 -0.64
N ILE A 73 -14.57 3.68 -1.17
CA ILE A 73 -13.36 3.58 -0.33
C ILE A 73 -13.23 4.78 0.62
N THR A 74 -13.61 5.98 0.21
CA THR A 74 -13.61 7.15 1.11
C THR A 74 -14.57 6.94 2.29
N VAL A 75 -15.78 6.46 2.03
CA VAL A 75 -16.74 6.14 3.10
C VAL A 75 -16.19 5.03 4.00
N LEU A 76 -15.65 3.97 3.41
CA LEU A 76 -15.01 2.87 4.15
C LEU A 76 -13.85 3.38 5.03
N TYR A 77 -13.01 4.27 4.52
CA TYR A 77 -11.92 4.88 5.27
C TYR A 77 -12.43 5.63 6.52
N LEU A 78 -13.47 6.43 6.37
CA LEU A 78 -14.08 7.16 7.49
C LEU A 78 -14.71 6.19 8.52
N MET A 79 -15.41 5.15 8.04
CA MET A 79 -15.98 4.11 8.90
C MET A 79 -14.89 3.32 9.65
N LEU A 80 -13.80 3.00 9.00
CA LEU A 80 -12.66 2.31 9.62
C LEU A 80 -11.96 3.19 10.65
N TRP A 81 -11.85 4.51 10.44
CA TRP A 81 -11.37 5.44 11.47
C TRP A 81 -12.32 5.50 12.66
N ALA A 82 -13.63 5.61 12.43
CA ALA A 82 -14.61 5.57 13.51
C ALA A 82 -14.51 4.26 14.31
N TRP A 83 -14.42 3.10 13.62
CA TRP A 83 -14.18 1.80 14.27
C TRP A 83 -12.85 1.74 15.03
N ALA A 84 -11.76 2.27 14.46
CA ALA A 84 -10.45 2.24 15.09
C ALA A 84 -10.43 3.06 16.41
N CYS A 85 -11.09 4.21 16.42
CA CYS A 85 -11.17 5.08 17.59
C CYS A 85 -12.20 4.62 18.63
N TRP A 86 -13.20 3.82 18.22
CA TRP A 86 -14.29 3.42 19.11
C TRP A 86 -13.77 2.61 20.30
N PRO A 87 -14.17 2.97 21.54
CA PRO A 87 -13.79 2.25 22.76
C PRO A 87 -14.60 0.92 22.86
N LEU A 88 -14.28 -0.03 22.02
CA LEU A 88 -14.85 -1.39 22.13
C LEU A 88 -14.24 -2.02 23.39
N ARG A 89 -14.95 -1.92 24.51
CA ARG A 89 -14.64 -2.70 25.70
C ARG A 89 -14.89 -4.16 25.36
N ASP A 90 -13.82 -4.93 25.27
CA ASP A 90 -13.73 -6.40 25.32
C ASP A 90 -14.98 -7.23 24.92
N ARG A 91 -15.75 -6.73 23.95
CA ARG A 91 -16.83 -7.49 23.35
C ARG A 91 -16.23 -8.42 22.29
N PRO A 92 -16.18 -9.73 22.54
CA PRO A 92 -15.74 -10.69 21.54
C PRO A 92 -16.57 -10.50 20.26
N GLY A 93 -15.92 -10.28 19.13
CA GLY A 93 -16.57 -10.21 17.82
C GLY A 93 -16.55 -8.82 17.14
N LEU A 94 -16.90 -7.72 17.83
CA LEU A 94 -16.98 -6.40 17.18
C LEU A 94 -15.61 -5.76 16.88
N GLY A 95 -14.56 -6.09 17.62
CA GLY A 95 -13.19 -5.62 17.39
C GLY A 95 -12.35 -6.54 16.53
N LEU A 96 -12.91 -7.63 15.99
CA LEU A 96 -12.16 -8.69 15.32
C LEU A 96 -10.98 -9.20 16.15
N GLY A 97 -11.07 -9.12 17.48
CA GLY A 97 -9.98 -9.48 18.40
C GLY A 97 -8.78 -8.52 18.38
N LEU A 98 -8.90 -7.32 17.77
CA LEU A 98 -7.81 -6.35 17.70
C LEU A 98 -7.91 -5.30 18.81
N PRO A 99 -6.84 -5.11 19.63
CA PRO A 99 -6.75 -4.00 20.57
C PRO A 99 -6.89 -2.64 19.87
N ARG A 100 -7.45 -1.65 20.56
CA ARG A 100 -7.60 -0.28 20.02
C ARG A 100 -6.29 0.28 19.48
N ARG A 101 -5.18 0.07 20.19
CA ARG A 101 -3.84 0.52 19.77
C ARG A 101 -3.46 0.01 18.39
N GLU A 102 -3.72 -1.26 18.09
CA GLU A 102 -3.40 -1.85 16.79
C GLU A 102 -4.30 -1.30 15.68
N ARG A 103 -5.60 -1.13 15.96
CA ARG A 103 -6.56 -0.55 15.01
C ARG A 103 -6.17 0.88 14.65
N VAL A 104 -5.89 1.73 15.66
CA VAL A 104 -5.48 3.12 15.46
C VAL A 104 -4.14 3.20 14.72
N THR A 105 -3.17 2.36 15.08
CA THR A 105 -1.88 2.31 14.38
C THR A 105 -2.05 1.92 12.92
N ALA A 106 -2.83 0.88 12.63
CA ALA A 106 -3.07 0.47 11.26
C ALA A 106 -3.71 1.59 10.43
N MET A 107 -4.72 2.28 10.98
CA MET A 107 -5.36 3.41 10.29
C MET A 107 -4.45 4.63 10.14
N ALA A 108 -3.58 4.91 11.12
CA ALA A 108 -2.56 5.95 11.00
C ALA A 108 -1.57 5.65 9.85
N LEU A 109 -1.18 4.38 9.70
CA LEU A 109 -0.31 3.94 8.60
C LEU A 109 -1.03 3.98 7.24
N VAL A 110 -2.34 3.65 7.18
CA VAL A 110 -3.15 3.89 5.97
C VAL A 110 -3.10 5.37 5.59
N THR A 111 -3.34 6.26 6.56
CA THR A 111 -3.31 7.71 6.32
C THR A 111 -1.93 8.18 5.87
N LEU A 112 -0.87 7.68 6.50
CA LEU A 112 0.51 8.00 6.12
C LEU A 112 0.81 7.56 4.67
N ALA A 113 0.39 6.36 4.28
CA ALA A 113 0.58 5.87 2.92
C ALA A 113 -0.18 6.73 1.89
N LEU A 114 -1.44 7.08 2.16
CA LEU A 114 -2.23 7.98 1.31
C LEU A 114 -1.58 9.37 1.18
N ALA A 115 -1.14 9.95 2.29
CA ALA A 115 -0.46 11.23 2.30
C ALA A 115 0.85 11.19 1.52
N SER A 116 1.66 10.14 1.70
CA SER A 116 2.93 9.95 0.97
C SER A 116 2.72 9.87 -0.54
N ILE A 117 1.75 9.07 -1.01
CA ILE A 117 1.43 8.99 -2.44
C ILE A 117 0.92 10.34 -2.96
N SER A 118 0.07 11.04 -2.20
CA SER A 118 -0.42 12.37 -2.59
C SER A 118 0.72 13.37 -2.73
N THR A 119 1.65 13.40 -1.77
CA THR A 119 2.83 14.27 -1.79
C THR A 119 3.74 13.96 -2.97
N LEU A 120 4.11 12.68 -3.16
CA LEU A 120 4.95 12.27 -4.29
C LEU A 120 4.31 12.64 -5.63
N LYS A 121 3.00 12.41 -5.76
CA LYS A 121 2.24 12.79 -6.96
C LYS A 121 2.29 14.31 -7.20
N HIS A 122 2.15 15.11 -6.15
CA HIS A 122 2.22 16.58 -6.26
C HIS A 122 3.60 17.08 -6.70
N LEU A 123 4.66 16.37 -6.30
CA LEU A 123 6.04 16.71 -6.66
C LEU A 123 6.45 16.15 -8.03
N SER A 124 5.68 15.25 -8.61
CA SER A 124 6.00 14.60 -9.88
C SER A 124 5.84 15.56 -11.06
N LEU A 125 6.88 15.64 -11.89
CA LEU A 125 6.88 16.39 -13.15
C LEU A 125 6.50 15.50 -14.35
N THR A 126 6.19 14.21 -14.10
CA THR A 126 5.78 13.24 -15.13
C THR A 126 4.31 13.41 -15.44
N SER A 127 3.96 13.63 -16.71
CA SER A 127 2.59 13.70 -17.20
C SER A 127 1.98 12.33 -17.46
N CYS A 128 0.66 12.27 -17.53
CA CYS A 128 -0.06 11.03 -17.78
C CYS A 128 0.05 10.60 -19.24
N PRO A 129 -0.08 9.29 -19.56
CA PRO A 129 0.01 8.80 -20.93
C PRO A 129 -0.87 9.54 -21.92
N TRP A 130 -2.08 9.90 -21.58
CA TRP A 130 -3.00 10.65 -22.45
C TRP A 130 -2.57 12.11 -22.72
N GLU A 131 -1.55 12.63 -22.01
CA GLU A 131 -0.95 13.96 -22.23
C GLU A 131 0.26 13.87 -23.16
N LEU A 132 0.75 12.66 -23.49
CA LEU A 132 1.95 12.48 -24.32
C LEU A 132 1.65 12.74 -25.78
N ARG A 133 2.63 13.30 -26.49
CA ARG A 133 2.55 13.57 -27.95
C ARG A 133 2.21 12.33 -28.76
N SER A 134 2.70 11.16 -28.34
CA SER A 134 2.41 9.89 -29.00
C SER A 134 0.92 9.52 -29.00
N PHE A 135 0.13 10.15 -28.11
CA PHE A 135 -1.30 9.87 -27.92
C PHE A 135 -2.16 11.15 -28.03
N GLY A 136 -1.69 12.14 -28.82
CA GLY A 136 -2.44 13.36 -29.12
C GLY A 136 -2.33 14.48 -28.09
N GLY A 137 -1.50 14.34 -27.06
CA GLY A 137 -1.20 15.39 -26.09
C GLY A 137 -0.02 16.27 -26.50
N ALA A 138 0.52 17.06 -25.56
CA ALA A 138 1.63 17.98 -25.79
C ALA A 138 2.93 17.57 -25.09
N ALA A 139 2.86 16.70 -24.06
CA ALA A 139 3.99 16.32 -23.25
C ALA A 139 4.97 15.37 -23.99
N LEU A 140 6.24 15.49 -23.67
CA LEU A 140 7.27 14.54 -24.10
C LEU A 140 7.27 13.33 -23.17
N GLN A 141 7.72 12.20 -23.69
CA GLN A 141 7.96 11.04 -22.83
C GLN A 141 9.28 11.22 -22.08
N VAL A 142 9.18 11.54 -20.79
CA VAL A 142 10.31 11.64 -19.87
C VAL A 142 10.12 10.62 -18.75
N SER A 143 11.17 9.86 -18.45
CA SER A 143 11.13 8.88 -17.36
C SER A 143 10.94 9.59 -16.01
N HIS A 144 10.14 9.00 -15.12
CA HIS A 144 10.00 9.51 -13.75
C HIS A 144 11.30 9.42 -12.93
N TRP A 145 12.33 8.74 -13.44
CA TRP A 145 13.68 8.73 -12.87
C TRP A 145 14.48 10.01 -13.21
N ASN A 146 14.07 10.75 -14.20
CA ASN A 146 14.73 12.01 -14.57
C ASN A 146 14.24 13.15 -13.68
N TRP A 147 14.66 13.11 -12.44
CA TRP A 147 14.23 14.04 -11.38
C TRP A 147 14.57 15.49 -11.76
N GLY A 148 13.59 16.36 -11.57
CA GLY A 148 13.75 17.79 -11.92
C GLY A 148 13.57 18.12 -13.40
N GLN A 149 13.39 17.12 -14.28
CA GLN A 149 13.12 17.35 -15.71
C GLN A 149 11.61 17.35 -15.97
N ALA A 150 11.08 18.52 -16.33
CA ALA A 150 9.70 18.63 -16.81
C ALA A 150 9.57 18.07 -18.21
N ASP A 151 8.45 17.40 -18.49
CA ASP A 151 8.13 16.82 -19.79
C ASP A 151 7.33 17.76 -20.70
N GLY A 152 7.08 18.99 -20.26
CA GLY A 152 6.33 20.00 -21.00
C GLY A 152 4.80 19.84 -20.92
N GLY A 153 4.31 18.93 -20.10
CA GLY A 153 2.89 18.74 -19.79
C GLY A 153 2.53 19.16 -18.36
N PRO A 154 1.32 18.79 -17.88
CA PRO A 154 0.84 19.21 -16.56
C PRO A 154 1.54 18.50 -15.39
N GLY A 155 2.28 17.43 -15.63
CA GLY A 155 2.91 16.65 -14.56
C GLY A 155 1.88 15.91 -13.68
N HIS A 156 2.28 15.67 -12.43
CA HIS A 156 1.43 15.11 -11.36
C HIS A 156 0.81 13.73 -11.68
N CYS A 157 1.49 12.86 -12.44
CA CYS A 157 0.96 11.56 -12.80
C CYS A 157 1.61 10.39 -12.06
N PHE A 158 2.82 10.54 -11.56
CA PHE A 158 3.55 9.50 -10.83
C PHE A 158 3.62 9.80 -9.33
N PRO A 159 3.43 8.82 -8.45
CA PRO A 159 2.88 7.49 -8.66
C PRO A 159 1.36 7.49 -8.86
N GLY A 160 0.74 6.30 -9.04
CA GLY A 160 -0.69 6.16 -9.29
C GLY A 160 -1.57 6.53 -8.09
N GLY A 161 -2.12 7.75 -8.07
CA GLY A 161 -2.92 8.24 -6.94
C GLY A 161 -4.23 7.48 -6.73
N HIS A 162 -4.90 7.03 -7.79
CA HIS A 162 -6.17 6.33 -7.66
C HIS A 162 -6.02 4.94 -7.03
N VAL A 163 -4.99 4.20 -7.41
CA VAL A 163 -4.72 2.86 -6.86
C VAL A 163 -4.28 2.89 -5.41
N SER A 164 -3.75 4.02 -4.92
CA SER A 164 -3.40 4.17 -3.50
C SER A 164 -4.62 4.07 -2.60
N SER A 165 -5.81 4.43 -3.09
CA SER A 165 -7.05 4.28 -2.33
C SER A 165 -7.36 2.82 -1.96
N ALA A 166 -6.80 1.85 -2.69
CA ALA A 166 -6.85 0.45 -2.31
C ALA A 166 -5.56 0.02 -1.59
N PHE A 167 -4.39 0.22 -2.20
CA PHE A 167 -3.13 -0.33 -1.69
C PHE A 167 -2.68 0.22 -0.33
N ALA A 168 -3.11 1.42 0.07
CA ALA A 168 -2.83 1.92 1.40
C ALA A 168 -3.42 1.03 2.51
N PHE A 169 -4.47 0.28 2.21
CA PHE A 169 -5.15 -0.60 3.18
C PHE A 169 -4.46 -1.95 3.38
N VAL A 170 -3.37 -2.29 2.67
CA VAL A 170 -2.64 -3.56 2.86
C VAL A 170 -2.17 -3.74 4.31
N VAL A 171 -1.91 -2.64 5.01
CA VAL A 171 -1.55 -2.67 6.44
C VAL A 171 -2.64 -3.28 7.32
N LEU A 172 -3.90 -3.22 6.93
CA LEU A 172 -5.01 -3.83 7.70
C LEU A 172 -4.92 -5.36 7.79
N ALA A 173 -4.19 -6.01 6.89
CA ALA A 173 -3.95 -7.45 6.95
C ALA A 173 -2.85 -7.82 7.96
N LEU A 174 -1.93 -6.89 8.28
CA LEU A 174 -0.74 -7.16 9.07
C LEU A 174 -1.01 -7.58 10.51
N PRO A 175 -2.03 -7.09 11.23
CA PRO A 175 -2.37 -7.60 12.56
C PRO A 175 -2.58 -9.12 12.61
N TRP A 176 -3.03 -9.75 11.52
CA TRP A 176 -3.21 -11.20 11.42
C TRP A 176 -1.99 -11.91 10.83
N LEU A 177 -1.31 -11.29 9.86
CA LEU A 177 -0.12 -11.88 9.23
C LEU A 177 1.11 -11.76 10.14
N LEU A 178 1.23 -10.66 10.87
CA LEU A 178 2.35 -10.32 11.76
C LEU A 178 1.80 -9.85 13.12
N PRO A 179 1.14 -10.73 13.90
CA PRO A 179 0.61 -10.35 15.20
C PRO A 179 1.74 -9.97 16.16
N PRO A 180 1.63 -8.85 16.89
CA PRO A 180 2.60 -8.44 17.89
C PRO A 180 2.70 -9.47 19.03
N GLY A 181 3.88 -9.57 19.67
CA GLY A 181 4.10 -10.46 20.81
C GLY A 181 4.04 -11.95 20.49
N GLY A 182 4.18 -12.34 19.22
CA GLY A 182 4.10 -13.74 18.81
C GLY A 182 2.68 -14.35 18.96
N GLY A 183 1.67 -13.50 19.13
CA GLY A 183 0.28 -13.92 19.29
C GLY A 183 -0.19 -14.84 18.14
N GLN A 184 -1.06 -15.79 18.46
CA GLN A 184 -1.67 -16.63 17.44
C GLN A 184 -2.96 -15.97 16.92
N ARG A 185 -2.95 -15.60 15.63
CA ARG A 185 -4.13 -15.13 14.91
C ARG A 185 -4.27 -15.89 13.60
N SER A 186 -5.50 -15.99 13.10
CA SER A 186 -5.76 -16.70 11.85
C SER A 186 -5.09 -16.01 10.67
N ALA A 187 -4.03 -16.60 10.14
CA ALA A 187 -3.37 -16.10 8.94
C ALA A 187 -4.32 -16.04 7.73
N ASN A 188 -5.32 -16.92 7.66
CA ASN A 188 -6.30 -16.94 6.57
C ASN A 188 -7.09 -15.62 6.49
N VAL A 189 -7.43 -15.00 7.63
CA VAL A 189 -8.09 -13.68 7.65
C VAL A 189 -7.17 -12.63 7.02
N GLY A 190 -5.91 -12.60 7.44
CA GLY A 190 -4.92 -11.68 6.88
C GLY A 190 -4.70 -11.88 5.38
N LEU A 191 -4.59 -13.14 4.94
CA LEU A 191 -4.42 -13.48 3.52
C LEU A 191 -5.65 -13.09 2.69
N PHE A 192 -6.86 -13.35 3.21
CA PHE A 192 -8.09 -12.95 2.51
C PHE A 192 -8.19 -11.43 2.36
N LEU A 193 -7.91 -10.67 3.44
CA LEU A 193 -7.87 -9.21 3.38
C LEU A 193 -6.81 -8.71 2.39
N MET A 194 -5.60 -9.24 2.47
CA MET A 194 -4.51 -8.89 1.57
C MET A 194 -4.88 -9.14 0.11
N ALA A 195 -5.40 -10.34 -0.19
CA ALA A 195 -5.82 -10.69 -1.54
C ALA A 195 -6.93 -9.76 -2.06
N GLY A 196 -7.96 -9.50 -1.27
CA GLY A 196 -9.05 -8.60 -1.63
C GLY A 196 -8.56 -7.17 -1.94
N ILE A 197 -7.67 -6.64 -1.10
CA ILE A 197 -7.08 -5.31 -1.28
C ILE A 197 -6.20 -5.26 -2.54
N VAL A 198 -5.34 -6.26 -2.72
CA VAL A 198 -4.43 -6.30 -3.89
C VAL A 198 -5.23 -6.45 -5.19
N ILE A 199 -6.22 -7.34 -5.25
CA ILE A 199 -7.09 -7.50 -6.42
C ILE A 199 -7.82 -6.20 -6.73
N THR A 200 -8.40 -5.55 -5.72
CA THR A 200 -9.09 -4.26 -5.90
C THR A 200 -8.16 -3.19 -6.48
N GLY A 201 -6.94 -3.08 -5.95
CA GLY A 201 -5.94 -2.14 -6.45
C GLY A 201 -5.47 -2.45 -7.86
N LEU A 202 -5.28 -3.73 -8.20
CA LEU A 202 -4.90 -4.15 -9.57
C LEU A 202 -6.01 -3.87 -10.57
N VAL A 203 -7.28 -4.14 -10.22
CA VAL A 203 -8.44 -3.82 -11.06
C VAL A 203 -8.55 -2.31 -11.28
N ALA A 204 -8.39 -1.51 -10.21
CA ALA A 204 -8.35 -0.05 -10.30
C ALA A 204 -7.18 0.43 -11.17
N GLY A 205 -6.00 -0.17 -11.04
CA GLY A 205 -4.82 0.13 -11.86
C GLY A 205 -5.04 -0.18 -13.33
N ALA A 206 -5.54 -1.37 -13.64
CA ALA A 206 -5.87 -1.78 -15.00
C ALA A 206 -6.89 -0.82 -15.64
N ALA A 207 -7.94 -0.43 -14.91
CA ALA A 207 -8.92 0.53 -15.38
C ALA A 207 -8.28 1.89 -15.73
N GLN A 208 -7.35 2.39 -14.91
CA GLN A 208 -6.65 3.65 -15.20
C GLN A 208 -5.66 3.52 -16.37
N THR A 209 -5.01 2.36 -16.50
CA THR A 209 -4.14 2.05 -17.65
C THR A 209 -4.94 2.05 -18.96
N LEU A 210 -6.05 1.33 -19.00
CA LEU A 210 -6.95 1.28 -20.19
C LEU A 210 -7.49 2.65 -20.59
N ARG A 211 -7.66 3.56 -19.66
CA ARG A 211 -8.06 4.96 -19.91
C ARG A 211 -6.90 5.84 -20.38
N GLY A 212 -5.65 5.39 -20.32
CA GLY A 212 -4.46 6.20 -20.58
C GLY A 212 -4.11 7.15 -19.43
N ALA A 213 -4.70 6.95 -18.25
CA ALA A 213 -4.46 7.80 -17.09
C ALA A 213 -3.15 7.49 -16.36
N HIS A 214 -2.70 6.24 -16.38
CA HIS A 214 -1.47 5.81 -15.73
C HIS A 214 -0.77 4.70 -16.51
N HIS A 215 0.57 4.72 -16.48
CA HIS A 215 1.37 3.58 -16.88
C HIS A 215 1.18 2.40 -15.91
N PRO A 216 1.34 1.13 -16.35
CA PRO A 216 1.35 -0.02 -15.46
C PRO A 216 2.35 0.09 -14.30
N SER A 217 3.56 0.61 -14.56
CA SER A 217 4.59 0.83 -13.54
C SER A 217 4.10 1.71 -12.39
N HIS A 218 3.25 2.72 -12.65
CA HIS A 218 2.70 3.59 -11.60
C HIS A 218 1.86 2.79 -10.58
N THR A 219 1.18 1.73 -11.04
CA THR A 219 0.44 0.80 -10.17
C THR A 219 1.39 -0.02 -9.30
N LEU A 220 2.46 -0.57 -9.89
CA LEU A 220 3.47 -1.35 -9.18
C LEU A 220 4.20 -0.51 -8.12
N TRP A 221 4.63 0.69 -8.49
CA TRP A 221 5.26 1.63 -7.56
C TRP A 221 4.34 2.01 -6.40
N THR A 222 3.06 2.25 -6.67
CA THR A 222 2.11 2.57 -5.61
C THR A 222 1.92 1.41 -4.65
N LEU A 223 1.82 0.16 -5.15
CA LEU A 223 1.77 -1.04 -4.32
C LEU A 223 3.04 -1.17 -3.46
N LEU A 224 4.22 -1.00 -4.06
CA LEU A 224 5.50 -1.08 -3.35
C LEU A 224 5.58 -0.03 -2.23
N ILE A 225 5.30 1.23 -2.53
CA ILE A 225 5.38 2.34 -1.57
C ILE A 225 4.38 2.13 -0.42
N CYS A 226 3.11 1.84 -0.73
CA CYS A 226 2.08 1.61 0.28
C CYS A 226 2.40 0.41 1.17
N SER A 227 2.86 -0.71 0.58
CA SER A 227 3.21 -1.91 1.34
C SER A 227 4.48 -1.72 2.20
N ALA A 228 5.47 -0.95 1.71
CA ALA A 228 6.66 -0.62 2.48
C ALA A 228 6.34 0.28 3.68
N ILE A 229 5.56 1.36 3.48
CA ILE A 229 5.13 2.24 4.57
C ILE A 229 4.32 1.46 5.60
N GLY A 230 3.32 0.69 5.15
CA GLY A 230 2.49 -0.12 6.02
C GLY A 230 3.29 -1.16 6.79
N GLY A 231 4.14 -1.91 6.10
CA GLY A 231 4.91 -3.00 6.69
C GLY A 231 6.01 -2.54 7.63
N LEU A 232 6.86 -1.59 7.21
CA LEU A 232 7.92 -1.05 8.06
C LEU A 232 7.33 -0.31 9.28
N GLY A 233 6.27 0.48 9.07
CA GLY A 233 5.57 1.16 10.14
C GLY A 233 4.93 0.18 11.13
N TRP A 234 4.34 -0.92 10.66
CA TRP A 234 3.78 -1.96 11.51
C TRP A 234 4.85 -2.68 12.33
N LEU A 235 5.98 -3.05 11.71
CA LEU A 235 7.10 -3.67 12.41
C LEU A 235 7.65 -2.76 13.52
N ALA A 236 7.84 -1.47 13.23
CA ALA A 236 8.32 -0.49 14.20
C ALA A 236 7.33 -0.31 15.36
N ALA A 237 6.04 -0.11 15.06
CA ALA A 237 5.01 0.07 16.08
C ALA A 237 4.84 -1.17 16.97
N SER A 238 4.94 -2.37 16.41
CA SER A 238 4.81 -3.62 17.16
C SER A 238 5.95 -3.83 18.16
N GLY A 239 7.17 -3.42 17.81
CA GLY A 239 8.30 -3.42 18.76
C GLY A 239 8.05 -2.52 19.96
N LEU A 240 7.42 -1.35 19.76
CA LEU A 240 7.03 -0.44 20.84
C LEU A 240 5.88 -1.02 21.71
N PHE A 241 4.99 -1.82 21.13
CA PHE A 241 3.93 -2.48 21.91
C PHE A 241 4.50 -3.47 22.92
N ASP A 242 5.48 -4.29 22.50
CA ASP A 242 6.09 -5.32 23.35
C ASP A 242 6.95 -4.72 24.47
N SER A 243 7.74 -3.69 24.18
CA SER A 243 8.56 -3.04 25.18
C SER A 243 7.75 -2.46 26.34
N ARG A 244 6.58 -1.89 26.06
CA ARG A 244 5.67 -1.35 27.09
C ARG A 244 5.02 -2.46 27.94
N GLN A 245 4.69 -3.62 27.36
CA GLN A 245 4.15 -4.75 28.12
C GLN A 245 5.18 -5.31 29.11
N THR A 246 6.43 -5.40 28.70
CA THR A 246 7.53 -5.87 29.57
C THR A 246 7.78 -4.92 30.73
N GLN A 247 7.59 -3.60 30.53
CA GLN A 247 7.75 -2.61 31.60
C GLN A 247 6.58 -2.59 32.59
N MET A 248 5.35 -2.87 32.14
CA MET A 248 4.15 -2.89 33.00
C MET A 248 4.00 -4.18 33.83
N HIS A 249 4.63 -5.28 33.41
CA HIS A 249 4.71 -6.54 34.15
C HIS A 249 6.16 -6.99 34.25
N PRO A 250 6.98 -6.37 35.14
CA PRO A 250 8.28 -6.94 35.48
C PRO A 250 8.03 -8.36 35.96
N ARG A 251 8.67 -9.36 35.37
CA ARG A 251 8.62 -10.72 35.92
C ARG A 251 9.12 -10.62 37.34
N ASP A 252 8.23 -10.89 38.31
CA ASP A 252 8.64 -11.13 39.68
C ASP A 252 9.61 -12.31 39.67
N SER A 253 10.90 -12.02 39.60
CA SER A 253 11.97 -12.94 39.92
C SER A 253 11.99 -13.01 41.42
N GLY A 254 11.02 -13.70 42.03
CA GLY A 254 11.09 -14.05 43.41
C GLY A 254 12.35 -14.88 43.67
N PRO A 255 13.06 -14.62 44.76
CA PRO A 255 14.21 -15.43 45.11
C PRO A 255 13.76 -16.85 45.44
N ALA A 256 14.46 -17.82 44.83
CA ALA A 256 14.38 -19.22 45.20
C ALA A 256 15.16 -19.46 46.50
#